data_908662e8d6395b65504ec6b83e79a367
#
_entry.id   908662e8d6395b65504ec6b83e79a367
#
_cell.length_a   1.000
_cell.length_b   1.000
_cell.length_c   1.000
_cell.angle_alpha   90.00
_cell.angle_beta   90.00
_cell.angle_gamma   90.00
#
_symmetry.space_group_name_H-M   'P 1'
#
loop_
_entity.id
_entity.type
_entity.pdbx_description
1 polymer ?
#
loop_
_entity_poly.entity_id
_entity_poly.type
_entity_poly.pdbx_seq_one_letter_code
_entity_poly.pdbx_strand_id
1 'polypeptide(L)'
;MSSIYLSNAIFMMIILTIIFLRIRYYITWSPSKKYTMIFIGMVELYVLMDALFMKELLGKSGNLLQFKMVVFFFYLVYVIMPYVWHLFMQSYMGINRSKKQRFAEMIPFILLVLMVLLSVPTGIVWRFSRNRTYIRGTFFGVFAVLNLFYYVYTFAQTFFILFMNNTKGVRYLIKSALFSAVPLIGILANTYIIPLYGAYPFQPYCLVIGALLSYLFMVEHQQDQMEFEHRKRLSKALELEKESTRKAKVAGEVKNAFLANMSHDIRTPMNAIIGFSDIIAEHPDDEEIVKNAISKIQASGEILLKIINDVLDLSKIESGKAEIVEMVTDLKQMEENLKMMLEYSIQKGMIDFKVEDQIENPLVWCDATKLQQVLVNVLNNAVKFTPAGGTITFSCVQRMIAPGFAEYKFTIKDTGIGMTEEFQKHAFEAFERERTSTESKTEGTGL
;
A
#
# COMPACT_ATOMS: atom_id res chain seq x y z
N MET A 1 2.36 -9.94 62.05
CA MET A 1 2.24 -10.65 60.74
C MET A 1 1.13 -10.09 59.87
N SER A 2 -0.12 -9.88 60.38
CA SER A 2 -1.24 -9.38 59.57
C SER A 2 -1.03 -7.97 58.98
N SER A 3 -0.39 -7.04 59.71
CA SER A 3 -0.14 -5.69 59.22
C SER A 3 0.86 -5.60 58.09
N ILE A 4 1.94 -6.38 58.13
CA ILE A 4 2.97 -6.45 57.05
C ILE A 4 2.35 -7.05 55.78
N TYR A 5 1.53 -8.11 55.92
CA TYR A 5 0.86 -8.71 54.80
C TYR A 5 -0.13 -7.75 54.13
N LEU A 6 -0.92 -7.04 54.90
CA LEU A 6 -1.84 -6.01 54.40
C LEU A 6 -1.10 -4.86 53.70
N SER A 7 0.01 -4.38 54.28
CA SER A 7 0.83 -3.35 53.64
C SER A 7 1.39 -3.81 52.30
N ASN A 8 1.87 -5.04 52.20
CA ASN A 8 2.35 -5.61 50.94
C ASN A 8 1.22 -5.76 49.88
N ALA A 9 0.03 -6.18 50.32
CA ALA A 9 -1.14 -6.27 49.44
C ALA A 9 -1.53 -4.89 48.90
N ILE A 10 -1.56 -3.86 49.71
CA ILE A 10 -1.83 -2.48 49.30
C ILE A 10 -0.79 -2.00 48.29
N PHE A 11 0.49 -2.25 48.55
CA PHE A 11 1.56 -1.89 47.61
C PHE A 11 1.42 -2.59 46.25
N MET A 12 1.13 -3.90 46.22
CA MET A 12 0.84 -4.66 45.01
C MET A 12 -0.34 -4.10 44.23
N MET A 13 -1.44 -3.74 44.94
CA MET A 13 -2.62 -3.12 44.32
C MET A 13 -2.31 -1.77 43.68
N ILE A 14 -1.52 -0.92 44.33
CA ILE A 14 -1.10 0.36 43.74
C ILE A 14 -0.33 0.13 42.44
N ILE A 15 0.62 -0.81 42.39
CA ILE A 15 1.38 -1.16 41.19
C ILE A 15 0.42 -1.62 40.07
N LEU A 16 -0.50 -2.54 40.39
CA LEU A 16 -1.45 -3.07 39.41
C LEU A 16 -2.36 -1.98 38.86
N THR A 17 -2.87 -1.09 39.72
CA THR A 17 -3.69 0.06 39.31
C THR A 17 -2.92 0.99 38.36
N ILE A 18 -1.65 1.29 38.65
CA ILE A 18 -0.80 2.09 37.76
C ILE A 18 -0.63 1.40 36.39
N ILE A 19 -0.35 0.09 36.37
CA ILE A 19 -0.22 -0.68 35.14
C ILE A 19 -1.54 -0.69 34.35
N PHE A 20 -2.67 -0.91 35.03
CA PHE A 20 -4.00 -0.90 34.45
C PHE A 20 -4.32 0.45 33.77
N LEU A 21 -4.06 1.57 34.47
CA LEU A 21 -4.27 2.90 33.93
C LEU A 21 -3.36 3.18 32.73
N ARG A 22 -2.09 2.77 32.77
CA ARG A 22 -1.18 2.89 31.62
C ARG A 22 -1.67 2.11 30.41
N ILE A 23 -2.11 0.88 30.58
CA ILE A 23 -2.68 0.09 29.48
C ILE A 23 -3.93 0.76 28.92
N ARG A 24 -4.81 1.25 29.80
CA ARG A 24 -6.06 1.90 29.37
C ARG A 24 -5.81 3.12 28.49
N TYR A 25 -4.89 3.99 28.88
CA TYR A 25 -4.71 5.30 28.24
C TYR A 25 -3.66 5.32 27.12
N TYR A 26 -2.59 4.54 27.22
CA TYR A 26 -1.45 4.64 26.31
C TYR A 26 -1.35 3.52 25.27
N ILE A 27 -2.06 2.42 25.46
CA ILE A 27 -2.01 1.29 24.51
C ILE A 27 -3.22 1.36 23.58
N THR A 28 -3.00 1.17 22.27
CA THR A 28 -4.06 1.11 21.27
C THR A 28 -4.98 -0.09 21.49
N TRP A 29 -6.25 0.02 21.06
CA TRP A 29 -7.22 -1.03 21.25
C TRP A 29 -6.84 -2.29 20.46
N SER A 30 -6.82 -3.44 21.15
CA SER A 30 -6.61 -4.75 20.56
C SER A 30 -7.35 -5.81 21.41
N PRO A 31 -7.66 -6.99 20.86
CA PRO A 31 -8.23 -8.08 21.67
C PRO A 31 -7.35 -8.47 22.86
N SER A 32 -6.03 -8.49 22.67
CA SER A 32 -5.06 -8.76 23.74
C SER A 32 -5.11 -7.70 24.83
N LYS A 33 -5.27 -6.41 24.49
CA LYS A 33 -5.48 -5.32 25.47
C LYS A 33 -6.66 -5.60 26.37
N LYS A 34 -7.82 -5.99 25.79
CA LYS A 34 -9.03 -6.32 26.56
C LYS A 34 -8.76 -7.41 27.60
N TYR A 35 -8.18 -8.53 27.17
CA TYR A 35 -7.92 -9.65 28.08
C TYR A 35 -6.82 -9.32 29.10
N THR A 36 -5.82 -8.53 28.75
CA THR A 36 -4.80 -8.05 29.70
C THR A 36 -5.44 -7.20 30.79
N MET A 37 -6.32 -6.27 30.43
CA MET A 37 -7.02 -5.43 31.42
C MET A 37 -7.88 -6.26 32.37
N ILE A 38 -8.63 -7.25 31.82
CA ILE A 38 -9.42 -8.19 32.62
C ILE A 38 -8.50 -8.98 33.55
N PHE A 39 -7.38 -9.50 33.04
CA PHE A 39 -6.43 -10.26 33.84
C PHE A 39 -5.86 -9.43 34.98
N ILE A 40 -5.38 -8.19 34.74
CA ILE A 40 -4.83 -7.31 35.78
C ILE A 40 -5.88 -6.97 36.82
N GLY A 41 -7.11 -6.63 36.42
CA GLY A 41 -8.21 -6.37 37.35
C GLY A 41 -8.57 -7.61 38.22
N MET A 42 -8.47 -8.81 37.63
CA MET A 42 -8.66 -10.05 38.38
C MET A 42 -7.51 -10.35 39.34
N VAL A 43 -6.24 -10.03 38.95
CA VAL A 43 -5.10 -10.13 39.87
C VAL A 43 -5.28 -9.17 41.04
N GLU A 44 -5.72 -7.92 40.77
CA GLU A 44 -5.99 -6.94 41.83
C GLU A 44 -7.07 -7.44 42.81
N LEU A 45 -8.18 -7.95 42.27
CA LEU A 45 -9.24 -8.56 43.07
C LEU A 45 -8.76 -9.78 43.85
N TYR A 46 -7.91 -10.62 43.25
CA TYR A 46 -7.32 -11.77 43.92
C TYR A 46 -6.43 -11.34 45.09
N VAL A 47 -5.55 -10.38 44.92
CA VAL A 47 -4.68 -9.82 46.00
C VAL A 47 -5.51 -9.27 47.15
N LEU A 48 -6.62 -8.55 46.82
CA LEU A 48 -7.53 -8.02 47.84
C LEU A 48 -8.21 -9.18 48.62
N MET A 49 -8.76 -10.16 47.91
CA MET A 49 -9.45 -11.30 48.54
C MET A 49 -8.50 -12.15 49.38
N ASP A 50 -7.27 -12.36 48.91
CA ASP A 50 -6.23 -13.08 49.62
C ASP A 50 -5.84 -12.34 50.92
N ALA A 51 -5.69 -11.01 50.89
CA ALA A 51 -5.43 -10.19 52.06
C ALA A 51 -6.59 -10.25 53.08
N LEU A 52 -7.83 -10.20 52.61
CA LEU A 52 -9.02 -10.35 53.48
C LEU A 52 -9.12 -11.73 54.08
N PHE A 53 -8.87 -12.80 53.28
CA PHE A 53 -8.84 -14.18 53.73
C PHE A 53 -7.78 -14.38 54.83
N MET A 54 -6.56 -13.87 54.61
CA MET A 54 -5.49 -13.98 55.61
C MET A 54 -5.79 -13.18 56.89
N LYS A 55 -6.43 -12.00 56.77
CA LYS A 55 -6.89 -11.20 57.94
C LYS A 55 -7.90 -11.97 58.78
N GLU A 56 -8.92 -12.57 58.16
CA GLU A 56 -9.96 -13.37 58.83
C GLU A 56 -9.41 -14.68 59.41
N LEU A 57 -8.46 -15.33 58.71
CA LEU A 57 -7.82 -16.57 59.15
C LEU A 57 -6.94 -16.34 60.40
N LEU A 58 -6.23 -15.21 60.48
CA LEU A 58 -5.33 -14.86 61.59
C LEU A 58 -6.05 -14.10 62.72
N GLY A 59 -7.24 -13.55 62.43
CA GLY A 59 -8.05 -12.82 63.40
C GLY A 59 -8.84 -13.76 64.32
N LYS A 60 -8.73 -13.53 65.65
CA LYS A 60 -9.46 -14.31 66.66
C LYS A 60 -10.88 -13.80 66.95
N SER A 61 -11.22 -12.59 66.45
CA SER A 61 -12.49 -11.93 66.69
C SER A 61 -13.19 -11.55 65.40
N GLY A 62 -14.40 -12.10 65.14
CA GLY A 62 -15.17 -11.75 63.96
C GLY A 62 -16.44 -12.65 63.84
N ASN A 63 -17.38 -12.30 62.97
CA ASN A 63 -18.60 -13.07 62.73
C ASN A 63 -18.30 -14.29 61.83
N LEU A 64 -18.75 -15.50 62.20
CA LEU A 64 -18.56 -16.71 61.37
C LEU A 64 -19.15 -16.55 59.98
N LEU A 65 -20.25 -15.81 59.82
CA LEU A 65 -20.88 -15.56 58.55
C LEU A 65 -19.95 -14.73 57.64
N GLN A 66 -19.34 -13.68 58.18
CA GLN A 66 -18.37 -12.84 57.49
C GLN A 66 -17.17 -13.66 56.99
N PHE A 67 -16.63 -14.52 57.86
CA PHE A 67 -15.53 -15.43 57.49
C PHE A 67 -15.93 -16.36 56.35
N LYS A 68 -17.11 -16.97 56.42
CA LYS A 68 -17.64 -17.84 55.32
C LYS A 68 -17.76 -17.09 54.03
N MET A 69 -18.28 -15.88 54.02
CA MET A 69 -18.38 -15.02 52.82
C MET A 69 -17.04 -14.70 52.23
N VAL A 70 -16.06 -14.28 53.02
CA VAL A 70 -14.70 -13.97 52.54
C VAL A 70 -14.08 -15.21 51.89
N VAL A 71 -14.19 -16.40 52.53
CA VAL A 71 -13.70 -17.67 51.97
C VAL A 71 -14.40 -18.02 50.65
N PHE A 72 -15.70 -17.84 50.57
CA PHE A 72 -16.45 -18.10 49.34
C PHE A 72 -15.97 -17.21 48.18
N PHE A 73 -15.91 -15.91 48.41
CA PHE A 73 -15.45 -14.96 47.36
C PHE A 73 -13.99 -15.20 46.99
N PHE A 74 -13.13 -15.50 47.95
CA PHE A 74 -11.74 -15.86 47.71
C PHE A 74 -11.63 -17.04 46.72
N TYR A 75 -12.34 -18.16 47.00
CA TYR A 75 -12.33 -19.33 46.12
C TYR A 75 -12.98 -19.05 44.77
N LEU A 76 -14.01 -18.21 44.70
CA LEU A 76 -14.61 -17.82 43.44
C LEU A 76 -13.59 -17.08 42.55
N VAL A 77 -12.87 -16.12 43.09
CA VAL A 77 -11.82 -15.39 42.36
C VAL A 77 -10.67 -16.33 42.02
N TYR A 78 -10.28 -17.22 42.94
CA TYR A 78 -9.24 -18.21 42.76
C TYR A 78 -9.51 -19.14 41.56
N VAL A 79 -10.77 -19.51 41.31
CA VAL A 79 -11.17 -20.36 40.17
C VAL A 79 -11.25 -19.58 38.84
N ILE A 80 -11.69 -18.33 38.90
CA ILE A 80 -11.80 -17.48 37.69
C ILE A 80 -10.41 -17.15 37.11
N MET A 81 -9.43 -16.96 37.95
CA MET A 81 -8.10 -16.49 37.60
C MET A 81 -7.37 -17.36 36.55
N PRO A 82 -7.25 -18.70 36.70
CA PRO A 82 -6.57 -19.54 35.71
C PRO A 82 -7.27 -19.54 34.34
N TYR A 83 -8.59 -19.43 34.33
CA TYR A 83 -9.36 -19.34 33.09
C TYR A 83 -9.15 -18.02 32.39
N VAL A 84 -9.14 -16.90 33.11
CA VAL A 84 -8.84 -15.57 32.56
C VAL A 84 -7.40 -15.51 32.03
N TRP A 85 -6.46 -16.11 32.77
CA TRP A 85 -5.08 -16.28 32.31
C TRP A 85 -5.01 -17.06 30.98
N HIS A 86 -5.72 -18.16 30.90
CA HIS A 86 -5.80 -18.97 29.68
C HIS A 86 -6.34 -18.16 28.49
N LEU A 87 -7.45 -17.41 28.66
CA LEU A 87 -8.02 -16.55 27.62
C LEU A 87 -7.07 -15.43 27.20
N PHE A 88 -6.37 -14.85 28.17
CA PHE A 88 -5.35 -13.85 27.89
C PHE A 88 -4.23 -14.44 27.03
N MET A 89 -3.66 -15.57 27.42
CA MET A 89 -2.58 -16.22 26.67
C MET A 89 -3.00 -16.63 25.26
N GLN A 90 -4.21 -17.14 25.08
CA GLN A 90 -4.76 -17.43 23.75
C GLN A 90 -4.84 -16.18 22.87
N SER A 91 -5.34 -15.08 23.44
CA SER A 91 -5.43 -13.82 22.71
C SER A 91 -4.05 -13.24 22.39
N TYR A 92 -3.11 -13.33 23.31
CA TYR A 92 -1.72 -12.89 23.14
C TYR A 92 -1.00 -13.68 22.03
N MET A 93 -1.19 -15.00 22.00
CA MET A 93 -0.62 -15.89 20.99
C MET A 93 -1.31 -15.80 19.62
N GLY A 94 -2.45 -15.09 19.53
CA GLY A 94 -3.25 -15.01 18.32
C GLY A 94 -3.91 -16.33 17.93
N ILE A 95 -4.24 -17.18 18.90
CA ILE A 95 -4.83 -18.50 18.67
C ILE A 95 -6.30 -18.37 18.32
N ASN A 96 -6.66 -18.75 17.10
CA ASN A 96 -8.05 -18.76 16.66
C ASN A 96 -8.69 -20.11 16.96
N ARG A 97 -9.71 -20.14 17.83
CA ARG A 97 -10.42 -21.35 18.26
C ARG A 97 -11.81 -21.45 17.67
N SER A 98 -12.19 -22.64 17.24
CA SER A 98 -13.57 -22.94 16.85
C SER A 98 -14.52 -22.83 18.06
N LYS A 99 -15.83 -22.65 17.80
CA LYS A 99 -16.84 -22.60 18.86
C LYS A 99 -16.85 -23.87 19.71
N LYS A 100 -16.66 -25.06 19.09
CA LYS A 100 -16.59 -26.35 19.79
C LYS A 100 -15.39 -26.42 20.74
N GLN A 101 -14.22 -25.99 20.31
CA GLN A 101 -13.02 -25.97 21.16
C GLN A 101 -13.19 -25.05 22.35
N ARG A 102 -13.70 -23.82 22.16
CA ARG A 102 -13.96 -22.87 23.25
C ARG A 102 -14.95 -23.48 24.29
N PHE A 103 -15.98 -24.16 23.83
CA PHE A 103 -16.93 -24.82 24.74
C PHE A 103 -16.26 -25.94 25.53
N ALA A 104 -15.44 -26.79 24.89
CA ALA A 104 -14.71 -27.85 25.56
C ALA A 104 -13.73 -27.29 26.63
N GLU A 105 -13.04 -26.20 26.31
CA GLU A 105 -12.12 -25.51 27.24
C GLU A 105 -12.88 -24.86 28.43
N MET A 106 -14.17 -24.54 28.31
CA MET A 106 -14.98 -24.02 29.41
C MET A 106 -15.45 -25.10 30.41
N ILE A 107 -15.49 -26.38 30.05
CA ILE A 107 -16.01 -27.44 30.89
C ILE A 107 -15.31 -27.54 32.26
N PRO A 108 -13.96 -27.58 32.35
CA PRO A 108 -13.30 -27.64 33.65
C PRO A 108 -13.57 -26.39 34.51
N PHE A 109 -13.74 -25.24 33.89
CA PHE A 109 -14.08 -23.97 34.59
C PHE A 109 -15.49 -24.05 35.19
N ILE A 110 -16.46 -24.50 34.42
CA ILE A 110 -17.85 -24.71 34.91
C ILE A 110 -17.86 -25.67 36.09
N LEU A 111 -17.15 -26.80 35.99
CA LEU A 111 -17.04 -27.78 37.08
C LEU A 111 -16.42 -27.14 38.34
N LEU A 112 -15.36 -26.37 38.21
CA LEU A 112 -14.74 -25.66 39.32
C LEU A 112 -15.69 -24.67 40.00
N VAL A 113 -16.42 -23.87 39.22
CA VAL A 113 -17.44 -22.94 39.76
C VAL A 113 -18.53 -23.70 40.50
N LEU A 114 -19.03 -24.81 39.93
CA LEU A 114 -20.01 -25.65 40.57
C LEU A 114 -19.50 -26.24 41.90
N MET A 115 -18.23 -26.71 41.94
CA MET A 115 -17.60 -27.17 43.18
C MET A 115 -17.54 -26.11 44.26
N VAL A 116 -17.22 -24.83 43.88
CA VAL A 116 -17.23 -23.69 44.82
C VAL A 116 -18.65 -23.46 45.37
N LEU A 117 -19.65 -23.40 44.47
CA LEU A 117 -21.05 -23.16 44.87
C LEU A 117 -21.58 -24.28 45.78
N LEU A 118 -21.33 -25.54 45.43
CA LEU A 118 -21.76 -26.70 46.20
C LEU A 118 -21.01 -26.81 47.54
N SER A 119 -19.81 -26.22 47.65
CA SER A 119 -19.05 -26.29 48.89
C SER A 119 -19.69 -25.52 50.05
N VAL A 120 -20.50 -24.47 49.73
CA VAL A 120 -21.22 -23.72 50.77
C VAL A 120 -22.15 -24.58 51.62
N PRO A 121 -23.08 -25.39 51.01
CA PRO A 121 -23.97 -26.26 51.76
C PRO A 121 -23.32 -27.59 52.19
N THR A 122 -22.40 -28.14 51.38
CA THR A 122 -21.92 -29.51 51.55
C THR A 122 -20.56 -29.66 52.21
N GLY A 123 -19.72 -28.59 52.14
CA GLY A 123 -18.37 -28.63 52.64
C GLY A 123 -17.41 -29.50 51.81
N ILE A 124 -17.71 -29.82 50.53
CA ILE A 124 -16.94 -30.72 49.68
C ILE A 124 -15.52 -30.23 49.36
N VAL A 125 -15.30 -28.91 49.21
CA VAL A 125 -14.00 -28.30 48.96
C VAL A 125 -13.42 -27.74 50.24
N TRP A 126 -14.24 -27.03 51.05
CA TRP A 126 -13.87 -26.51 52.36
C TRP A 126 -15.05 -26.60 53.35
N ARG A 127 -14.73 -26.76 54.65
CA ARG A 127 -15.69 -26.75 55.73
C ARG A 127 -15.12 -26.01 56.94
N PHE A 128 -15.97 -25.61 57.84
CA PHE A 128 -15.62 -24.93 59.07
C PHE A 128 -15.96 -25.79 60.29
N SER A 129 -15.02 -25.86 61.23
CA SER A 129 -15.28 -26.42 62.55
C SER A 129 -16.13 -25.46 63.39
N ARG A 130 -16.77 -25.97 64.45
CA ARG A 130 -17.45 -25.12 65.45
C ARG A 130 -16.54 -24.05 66.05
N ASN A 131 -15.22 -24.29 66.12
CA ASN A 131 -14.21 -23.37 66.65
C ASN A 131 -13.61 -22.46 65.55
N ARG A 132 -14.30 -22.23 64.45
CA ARG A 132 -13.88 -21.36 63.33
C ARG A 132 -12.57 -21.80 62.60
N THR A 133 -12.18 -23.07 62.79
CA THR A 133 -11.02 -23.54 62.00
C THR A 133 -11.44 -23.91 60.57
N TYR A 134 -10.68 -23.40 59.62
CA TYR A 134 -10.82 -23.80 58.24
C TYR A 134 -10.28 -25.23 58.04
N ILE A 135 -11.07 -26.08 57.42
CA ILE A 135 -10.71 -27.49 57.13
C ILE A 135 -10.92 -27.74 55.64
N ARG A 136 -9.95 -28.35 55.00
CA ARG A 136 -10.10 -28.84 53.62
C ARG A 136 -11.17 -29.89 53.52
N GLY A 137 -12.06 -29.79 52.54
CA GLY A 137 -13.11 -30.76 52.27
C GLY A 137 -12.58 -32.00 51.56
N THR A 138 -13.44 -33.02 51.44
CA THR A 138 -13.07 -34.33 50.87
C THR A 138 -12.59 -34.25 49.42
N PHE A 139 -13.15 -33.34 48.63
CA PHE A 139 -12.78 -33.16 47.21
C PHE A 139 -11.81 -32.04 46.95
N PHE A 140 -11.14 -31.48 47.99
CA PHE A 140 -10.17 -30.44 47.83
C PHE A 140 -9.02 -30.81 46.87
N GLY A 141 -8.56 -32.05 46.90
CA GLY A 141 -7.52 -32.56 46.00
C GLY A 141 -7.94 -32.51 44.51
N VAL A 142 -9.17 -32.94 44.20
CA VAL A 142 -9.73 -32.87 42.86
C VAL A 142 -9.87 -31.42 42.39
N PHE A 143 -10.37 -30.56 43.27
CA PHE A 143 -10.47 -29.10 43.01
C PHE A 143 -9.11 -28.49 42.69
N ALA A 144 -8.07 -28.79 43.46
CA ALA A 144 -6.72 -28.29 43.25
C ALA A 144 -6.13 -28.76 41.91
N VAL A 145 -6.32 -30.00 41.53
CA VAL A 145 -5.88 -30.59 40.26
C VAL A 145 -6.58 -29.92 39.07
N LEU A 146 -7.91 -29.74 39.15
CA LEU A 146 -8.66 -29.05 38.10
C LEU A 146 -8.27 -27.59 37.96
N ASN A 147 -7.95 -26.89 39.04
CA ASN A 147 -7.45 -25.51 39.02
C ASN A 147 -6.07 -25.45 38.38
N LEU A 148 -5.19 -26.38 38.70
CA LEU A 148 -3.85 -26.49 38.11
C LEU A 148 -3.90 -26.77 36.59
N PHE A 149 -4.95 -27.48 36.14
CA PHE A 149 -5.14 -27.89 34.75
C PHE A 149 -4.99 -26.70 33.78
N TYR A 150 -5.60 -25.56 34.03
CA TYR A 150 -5.52 -24.42 33.12
C TYR A 150 -4.10 -23.86 32.97
N TYR A 151 -3.33 -23.82 34.04
CA TYR A 151 -1.96 -23.35 33.98
C TYR A 151 -1.05 -24.31 33.21
N VAL A 152 -1.19 -25.62 33.48
CA VAL A 152 -0.45 -26.68 32.77
C VAL A 152 -0.86 -26.73 31.30
N TYR A 153 -2.17 -26.70 31.03
CA TYR A 153 -2.69 -26.74 29.67
C TYR A 153 -2.23 -25.51 28.86
N THR A 154 -2.31 -24.31 29.45
CA THR A 154 -1.85 -23.08 28.80
C THR A 154 -0.36 -23.11 28.53
N PHE A 155 0.45 -23.59 29.49
CA PHE A 155 1.87 -23.74 29.31
C PHE A 155 2.22 -24.74 28.19
N ALA A 156 1.61 -25.93 28.22
CA ALA A 156 1.83 -26.97 27.20
C ALA A 156 1.40 -26.49 25.80
N GLN A 157 0.25 -25.81 25.73
CA GLN A 157 -0.25 -25.25 24.49
C GLN A 157 0.66 -24.17 23.94
N THR A 158 1.14 -23.27 24.80
CA THR A 158 2.10 -22.22 24.42
C THR A 158 3.38 -22.87 23.88
N PHE A 159 3.92 -23.84 24.58
CA PHE A 159 5.12 -24.56 24.18
C PHE A 159 4.94 -25.29 22.85
N PHE A 160 3.83 -26.01 22.67
CA PHE A 160 3.55 -26.74 21.43
C PHE A 160 3.44 -25.81 20.21
N ILE A 161 2.69 -24.70 20.34
CA ILE A 161 2.53 -23.75 19.24
C ILE A 161 3.86 -23.10 18.87
N LEU A 162 4.68 -22.79 19.85
CA LEU A 162 5.98 -22.19 19.65
C LEU A 162 6.94 -23.15 18.98
N PHE A 163 6.87 -24.43 19.32
CA PHE A 163 7.69 -25.47 18.70
C PHE A 163 7.31 -25.74 17.26
N MET A 164 6.00 -25.72 16.94
CA MET A 164 5.48 -25.95 15.59
C MET A 164 5.61 -24.72 14.66
N ASN A 165 5.59 -23.50 15.21
CA ASN A 165 5.59 -22.24 14.44
C ASN A 165 6.92 -21.49 14.60
N ASN A 166 7.96 -21.98 13.93
CA ASN A 166 9.32 -21.42 14.01
C ASN A 166 9.49 -20.03 13.32
N THR A 167 8.38 -19.38 12.92
CA THR A 167 8.39 -18.12 12.16
C THR A 167 8.66 -16.87 13.00
N LYS A 168 8.48 -16.92 14.33
CA LYS A 168 8.56 -15.76 15.22
C LYS A 168 9.90 -15.57 15.96
N GLY A 169 10.91 -16.36 15.63
CA GLY A 169 12.24 -16.24 16.21
C GLY A 169 12.38 -16.79 17.65
N VAL A 170 13.57 -17.29 17.99
CA VAL A 170 13.90 -17.93 19.27
C VAL A 170 13.64 -17.01 20.47
N ARG A 171 13.88 -15.70 20.33
CA ARG A 171 13.68 -14.72 21.42
C ARG A 171 12.22 -14.60 21.87
N TYR A 172 11.28 -14.60 20.92
CA TYR A 172 9.84 -14.61 21.20
C TYR A 172 9.40 -15.91 21.86
N LEU A 173 9.96 -17.05 21.44
CA LEU A 173 9.77 -18.38 21.99
C LEU A 173 10.10 -18.42 23.48
N ILE A 174 11.33 -18.04 23.84
CA ILE A 174 11.81 -18.09 25.23
C ILE A 174 10.97 -17.17 26.12
N LYS A 175 10.69 -15.94 25.65
CA LYS A 175 9.87 -14.98 26.42
C LYS A 175 8.47 -15.52 26.71
N SER A 176 7.78 -16.05 25.70
CA SER A 176 6.42 -16.54 25.87
C SER A 176 6.36 -17.80 26.75
N ALA A 177 7.34 -18.70 26.65
CA ALA A 177 7.43 -19.87 27.50
C ALA A 177 7.71 -19.47 28.96
N LEU A 178 8.68 -18.60 29.22
CA LEU A 178 8.96 -18.09 30.57
C LEU A 178 7.72 -17.39 31.16
N PHE A 179 7.06 -16.57 30.35
CA PHE A 179 5.87 -15.85 30.78
C PHE A 179 4.72 -16.78 31.16
N SER A 180 4.44 -17.82 30.36
CA SER A 180 3.41 -18.79 30.66
C SER A 180 3.72 -19.66 31.90
N ALA A 181 5.00 -19.81 32.24
CA ALA A 181 5.44 -20.59 33.40
C ALA A 181 5.27 -19.85 34.75
N VAL A 182 5.28 -18.50 34.76
CA VAL A 182 5.28 -17.73 36.03
C VAL A 182 4.08 -18.03 36.93
N PRO A 183 2.81 -18.02 36.48
CA PRO A 183 1.68 -18.39 37.35
C PRO A 183 1.68 -19.87 37.75
N LEU A 184 2.17 -20.75 36.86
CA LEU A 184 2.33 -22.18 37.16
C LEU A 184 3.32 -22.40 38.29
N ILE A 185 4.47 -21.72 38.25
CA ILE A 185 5.46 -21.77 39.35
C ILE A 185 4.85 -21.28 40.65
N GLY A 186 4.08 -20.19 40.59
CA GLY A 186 3.41 -19.61 41.76
C GLY A 186 2.46 -20.57 42.43
N ILE A 187 1.60 -21.25 41.66
CA ILE A 187 0.64 -22.22 42.23
C ILE A 187 1.32 -23.47 42.76
N LEU A 188 2.34 -23.96 42.07
CA LEU A 188 3.14 -25.12 42.54
C LEU A 188 3.85 -24.78 43.85
N ALA A 189 4.49 -23.64 43.92
CA ALA A 189 5.16 -23.18 45.17
C ALA A 189 4.14 -23.04 46.30
N ASN A 190 2.98 -22.46 46.05
CA ASN A 190 1.94 -22.29 47.05
C ASN A 190 1.33 -23.62 47.53
N THR A 191 1.25 -24.61 46.64
CA THR A 191 0.63 -25.89 46.96
C THR A 191 1.58 -26.86 47.69
N TYR A 192 2.83 -26.87 47.32
CA TYR A 192 3.82 -27.86 47.81
C TYR A 192 4.89 -27.29 48.75
N ILE A 193 5.42 -26.10 48.49
CA ILE A 193 6.54 -25.53 49.23
C ILE A 193 6.07 -24.88 50.54
N ILE A 194 5.02 -24.06 50.47
CA ILE A 194 4.54 -23.29 51.63
C ILE A 194 4.04 -24.18 52.77
N PRO A 195 3.30 -25.26 52.54
CA PRO A 195 2.88 -26.15 53.61
C PRO A 195 4.03 -26.83 54.37
N LEU A 196 5.19 -27.02 53.69
CA LEU A 196 6.39 -27.65 54.28
C LEU A 196 7.18 -26.70 55.17
N TYR A 197 7.21 -25.40 54.83
CA TYR A 197 8.08 -24.41 55.46
C TYR A 197 7.36 -23.32 56.25
N GLY A 198 6.03 -23.35 56.33
CA GLY A 198 5.25 -22.36 57.05
C GLY A 198 5.38 -20.93 56.53
N ALA A 199 5.78 -20.80 55.27
CA ALA A 199 6.05 -19.50 54.64
C ALA A 199 4.75 -18.76 54.21
N TYR A 200 4.93 -17.49 53.90
CA TYR A 200 3.83 -16.67 53.34
C TYR A 200 3.31 -17.18 52.00
N PRO A 201 2.03 -16.93 51.63
CA PRO A 201 1.50 -17.29 50.34
C PRO A 201 2.28 -16.61 49.23
N PHE A 202 2.83 -17.41 48.32
CA PHE A 202 3.71 -16.97 47.24
C PHE A 202 2.98 -16.63 45.94
N GLN A 203 1.79 -17.18 45.77
CA GLN A 203 0.98 -17.06 44.54
C GLN A 203 0.61 -15.60 44.19
N PRO A 204 0.20 -14.70 45.13
CA PRO A 204 -0.08 -13.31 44.79
C PRO A 204 1.10 -12.60 44.13
N TYR A 205 2.32 -12.84 44.62
CA TYR A 205 3.54 -12.23 44.08
C TYR A 205 3.82 -12.70 42.65
N CYS A 206 3.67 -14.00 42.37
CA CYS A 206 3.83 -14.54 41.04
C CYS A 206 2.79 -13.99 40.07
N LEU A 207 1.55 -13.80 40.49
CA LEU A 207 0.50 -13.21 39.65
C LEU A 207 0.79 -11.74 39.35
N VAL A 208 1.28 -10.96 40.32
CA VAL A 208 1.68 -9.56 40.09
C VAL A 208 2.88 -9.49 39.13
N ILE A 209 3.87 -10.37 39.29
CA ILE A 209 4.99 -10.50 38.32
C ILE A 209 4.46 -10.85 36.93
N GLY A 210 3.52 -11.80 36.84
CA GLY A 210 2.84 -12.14 35.57
C GLY A 210 2.11 -10.95 34.96
N ALA A 211 1.42 -10.15 35.75
CA ALA A 211 0.76 -8.93 35.29
C ALA A 211 1.75 -7.86 34.78
N LEU A 212 2.86 -7.67 35.49
CA LEU A 212 3.93 -6.76 35.06
C LEU A 212 4.58 -7.22 33.75
N LEU A 213 4.90 -8.50 33.62
CA LEU A 213 5.46 -9.07 32.41
C LEU A 213 4.48 -8.95 31.23
N SER A 214 3.16 -9.18 31.48
CA SER A 214 2.14 -9.00 30.43
C SER A 214 2.09 -7.57 29.90
N TYR A 215 2.23 -6.59 30.78
CA TYR A 215 2.33 -5.19 30.40
C TYR A 215 3.60 -4.91 29.54
N LEU A 216 4.77 -5.35 30.00
CA LEU A 216 6.03 -5.14 29.29
C LEU A 216 6.00 -5.75 27.87
N PHE A 217 5.51 -6.97 27.75
CA PHE A 217 5.36 -7.62 26.45
C PHE A 217 4.35 -6.94 25.53
N MET A 218 3.27 -6.40 26.09
CA MET A 218 2.30 -5.65 25.30
C MET A 218 2.90 -4.36 24.75
N VAL A 219 3.69 -3.64 25.55
CA VAL A 219 4.40 -2.41 25.12
C VAL A 219 5.41 -2.75 24.03
N GLU A 220 6.23 -3.78 24.22
CA GLU A 220 7.22 -4.23 23.24
C GLU A 220 6.54 -4.62 21.92
N HIS A 221 5.48 -5.41 21.96
CA HIS A 221 4.74 -5.81 20.76
C HIS A 221 4.14 -4.61 20.01
N GLN A 222 3.63 -3.62 20.74
CA GLN A 222 3.11 -2.39 20.12
C GLN A 222 4.23 -1.59 19.44
N GLN A 223 5.40 -1.49 20.06
CA GLN A 223 6.57 -0.84 19.46
C GLN A 223 7.00 -1.55 18.17
N ASP A 224 7.11 -2.87 18.19
CA ASP A 224 7.48 -3.67 17.02
C ASP A 224 6.47 -3.47 15.86
N GLN A 225 5.17 -3.42 16.16
CA GLN A 225 4.15 -3.16 15.14
C GLN A 225 4.26 -1.74 14.56
N MET A 226 4.47 -0.72 15.40
CA MET A 226 4.66 0.65 14.93
C MET A 226 5.90 0.80 14.06
N GLU A 227 7.01 0.17 14.45
CA GLU A 227 8.25 0.15 13.65
C GLU A 227 8.04 -0.54 12.31
N PHE A 228 7.35 -1.68 12.29
CA PHE A 228 7.04 -2.40 11.06
C PHE A 228 6.19 -1.55 10.09
N GLU A 229 5.13 -0.92 10.60
CA GLU A 229 4.29 -0.04 9.79
C GLU A 229 5.07 1.19 9.30
N HIS A 230 5.92 1.77 10.15
CA HIS A 230 6.75 2.91 9.77
C HIS A 230 7.73 2.54 8.64
N ARG A 231 8.43 1.40 8.78
CA ARG A 231 9.32 0.88 7.72
C ARG A 231 8.58 0.62 6.41
N LYS A 232 7.37 0.07 6.48
CA LYS A 232 6.53 -0.18 5.30
C LYS A 232 6.11 1.12 4.60
N ARG A 233 5.72 2.15 5.36
CA ARG A 233 5.39 3.48 4.82
C ARG A 233 6.60 4.14 4.18
N LEU A 234 7.76 4.08 4.84
CA LEU A 234 9.01 4.64 4.34
C LEU A 234 9.46 3.96 3.04
N SER A 235 9.40 2.62 2.98
CA SER A 235 9.71 1.86 1.77
C SER A 235 8.82 2.26 0.59
N LYS A 236 7.51 2.40 0.81
CA LYS A 236 6.56 2.83 -0.22
C LYS A 236 6.82 4.27 -0.69
N ALA A 237 7.12 5.18 0.24
CA ALA A 237 7.45 6.57 -0.10
C ALA A 237 8.73 6.67 -0.95
N LEU A 238 9.76 5.89 -0.59
CA LEU A 238 11.02 5.82 -1.33
C LEU A 238 10.82 5.26 -2.75
N GLU A 239 9.95 4.27 -2.91
CA GLU A 239 9.63 3.71 -4.24
C GLU A 239 8.93 4.74 -5.15
N LEU A 240 7.96 5.48 -4.60
CA LEU A 240 7.28 6.57 -5.31
C LEU A 240 8.23 7.70 -5.70
N GLU A 241 9.16 8.07 -4.81
CA GLU A 241 10.18 9.09 -5.08
C GLU A 241 11.11 8.65 -6.20
N LYS A 242 11.60 7.39 -6.17
CA LYS A 242 12.43 6.82 -7.25
C LYS A 242 11.71 6.82 -8.59
N GLU A 243 10.43 6.45 -8.61
CA GLU A 243 9.64 6.46 -9.83
C GLU A 243 9.44 7.89 -10.37
N SER A 244 9.14 8.85 -9.50
CA SER A 244 9.03 10.27 -9.87
C SER A 244 10.34 10.82 -10.42
N THR A 245 11.46 10.54 -9.76
CA THR A 245 12.80 10.95 -10.21
C THR A 245 13.16 10.34 -11.56
N ARG A 246 12.82 9.05 -11.76
CA ARG A 246 13.05 8.38 -13.06
C ARG A 246 12.22 9.05 -14.17
N LYS A 247 10.95 9.35 -13.92
CA LYS A 247 10.08 10.03 -14.89
C LYS A 247 10.61 11.43 -15.23
N ALA A 248 11.02 12.19 -14.21
CA ALA A 248 11.60 13.52 -14.41
C ALA A 248 12.91 13.46 -15.21
N LYS A 249 13.78 12.47 -14.94
CA LYS A 249 15.03 12.27 -15.68
C LYS A 249 14.78 11.96 -17.16
N VAL A 250 13.87 11.00 -17.44
CA VAL A 250 13.51 10.65 -18.83
C VAL A 250 12.92 11.86 -19.55
N ALA A 251 12.01 12.60 -18.93
CA ALA A 251 11.46 13.83 -19.52
C ALA A 251 12.56 14.89 -19.79
N GLY A 252 13.54 15.02 -18.89
CA GLY A 252 14.69 15.90 -19.08
C GLY A 252 15.60 15.47 -20.25
N GLU A 253 15.86 14.19 -20.40
CA GLU A 253 16.65 13.63 -21.51
C GLU A 253 15.96 13.86 -22.86
N VAL A 254 14.66 13.61 -22.95
CA VAL A 254 13.86 13.88 -24.15
C VAL A 254 13.89 15.38 -24.49
N LYS A 255 13.71 16.26 -23.52
CA LYS A 255 13.79 17.72 -23.71
C LYS A 255 15.16 18.18 -24.20
N ASN A 256 16.24 17.61 -23.66
CA ASN A 256 17.60 17.96 -24.09
C ASN A 256 17.90 17.47 -25.52
N ALA A 257 17.46 16.26 -25.87
CA ALA A 257 17.56 15.74 -27.24
C ALA A 257 16.78 16.62 -28.23
N PHE A 258 15.58 17.07 -27.83
CA PHE A 258 14.78 18.04 -28.57
C PHE A 258 15.54 19.31 -28.90
N LEU A 259 16.11 20.00 -27.89
CA LEU A 259 16.85 21.25 -28.07
C LEU A 259 18.11 21.07 -28.96
N ALA A 260 18.78 19.95 -28.83
CA ALA A 260 19.94 19.63 -29.65
C ALA A 260 19.55 19.43 -31.13
N ASN A 261 18.49 18.67 -31.41
CA ASN A 261 18.01 18.46 -32.79
C ASN A 261 17.48 19.75 -33.41
N MET A 262 16.76 20.57 -32.65
CA MET A 262 16.28 21.88 -33.10
C MET A 262 17.43 22.81 -33.48
N SER A 263 18.47 22.88 -32.63
CA SER A 263 19.67 23.69 -32.94
C SER A 263 20.32 23.26 -34.24
N HIS A 264 20.40 21.96 -34.50
CA HIS A 264 20.98 21.45 -35.74
C HIS A 264 20.11 21.82 -36.96
N ASP A 265 18.79 21.59 -36.87
CA ASP A 265 17.85 21.76 -37.98
C ASP A 265 17.65 23.27 -38.32
N ILE A 266 17.79 24.18 -37.36
CA ILE A 266 17.84 25.63 -37.60
C ILE A 266 19.16 26.05 -38.23
N ARG A 267 20.30 25.50 -37.79
CA ARG A 267 21.63 25.88 -38.24
C ARG A 267 21.83 25.54 -39.73
N THR A 268 21.31 24.41 -40.20
CA THR A 268 21.52 23.98 -41.59
C THR A 268 20.99 24.98 -42.63
N PRO A 269 19.71 25.39 -42.63
CA PRO A 269 19.20 26.37 -43.57
C PRO A 269 19.81 27.75 -43.35
N MET A 270 20.12 28.13 -42.10
CA MET A 270 20.78 29.39 -41.81
C MET A 270 22.19 29.48 -42.44
N ASN A 271 22.98 28.42 -42.31
CA ASN A 271 24.30 28.37 -42.95
C ASN A 271 24.19 28.37 -44.46
N ALA A 272 23.16 27.76 -45.05
CA ALA A 272 22.89 27.82 -46.47
C ALA A 272 22.56 29.25 -46.94
N ILE A 273 21.70 29.97 -46.20
CA ILE A 273 21.38 31.38 -46.49
C ILE A 273 22.67 32.23 -46.47
N ILE A 274 23.51 32.06 -45.43
CA ILE A 274 24.77 32.84 -45.31
C ILE A 274 25.71 32.49 -46.46
N GLY A 275 25.95 31.21 -46.70
CA GLY A 275 26.89 30.76 -47.78
C GLY A 275 26.45 31.18 -49.17
N PHE A 276 25.15 31.10 -49.51
CA PHE A 276 24.68 31.63 -50.80
C PHE A 276 24.70 33.17 -50.85
N SER A 277 24.55 33.87 -49.78
CA SER A 277 24.76 35.32 -49.70
C SER A 277 26.21 35.72 -49.95
N ASP A 278 27.16 34.94 -49.41
CA ASP A 278 28.59 35.14 -49.69
C ASP A 278 28.93 34.91 -51.17
N ILE A 279 28.33 33.86 -51.78
CA ILE A 279 28.47 33.58 -53.23
C ILE A 279 27.98 34.76 -54.08
N ILE A 280 26.84 35.39 -53.72
CA ILE A 280 26.35 36.57 -54.42
C ILE A 280 27.35 37.73 -54.30
N ALA A 281 27.93 37.90 -53.08
CA ALA A 281 28.92 38.98 -52.84
C ALA A 281 30.23 38.77 -53.62
N GLU A 282 30.65 37.55 -53.82
CA GLU A 282 31.86 37.20 -54.60
C GLU A 282 31.64 37.27 -56.11
N HIS A 283 30.44 37.04 -56.63
CA HIS A 283 30.10 37.00 -58.03
C HIS A 283 28.91 37.92 -58.39
N PRO A 284 28.95 39.22 -58.08
CA PRO A 284 27.80 40.10 -58.23
C PRO A 284 27.40 40.36 -59.71
N ASP A 285 28.31 40.19 -60.65
CA ASP A 285 28.09 40.44 -62.05
C ASP A 285 27.68 39.20 -62.88
N ASP A 286 27.63 38.03 -62.23
CA ASP A 286 27.17 36.77 -62.87
C ASP A 286 25.70 36.53 -62.56
N GLU A 287 24.86 36.93 -63.53
CA GLU A 287 23.39 36.88 -63.37
C GLU A 287 22.85 35.43 -63.13
N GLU A 288 23.50 34.42 -63.68
CA GLU A 288 23.09 33.01 -63.50
C GLU A 288 23.39 32.51 -62.08
N ILE A 289 24.61 32.79 -61.59
CA ILE A 289 25.04 32.46 -60.22
C ILE A 289 24.15 33.20 -59.23
N VAL A 290 23.94 34.48 -59.41
CA VAL A 290 23.09 35.34 -58.52
C VAL A 290 21.67 34.79 -58.46
N LYS A 291 21.03 34.49 -59.61
CA LYS A 291 19.67 33.93 -59.70
C LYS A 291 19.54 32.58 -59.00
N ASN A 292 20.50 31.69 -59.19
CA ASN A 292 20.55 30.40 -58.53
C ASN A 292 20.72 30.54 -57.00
N ALA A 293 21.64 31.42 -56.57
CA ALA A 293 21.88 31.67 -55.16
C ALA A 293 20.63 32.27 -54.44
N ILE A 294 19.94 33.22 -55.09
CA ILE A 294 18.69 33.79 -54.58
C ILE A 294 17.63 32.71 -54.40
N SER A 295 17.45 31.85 -55.42
CA SER A 295 16.50 30.72 -55.33
C SER A 295 16.82 29.78 -54.14
N LYS A 296 18.09 29.52 -53.89
CA LYS A 296 18.53 28.70 -52.74
C LYS A 296 18.32 29.37 -51.41
N ILE A 297 18.54 30.71 -51.30
CA ILE A 297 18.25 31.50 -50.14
C ILE A 297 16.75 31.49 -49.82
N GLN A 298 15.91 31.71 -50.84
CA GLN A 298 14.45 31.65 -50.67
C GLN A 298 13.98 30.30 -50.15
N ALA A 299 14.44 29.20 -50.79
CA ALA A 299 14.09 27.83 -50.36
C ALA A 299 14.54 27.55 -48.92
N SER A 300 15.75 27.97 -48.55
CA SER A 300 16.27 27.81 -47.17
C SER A 300 15.49 28.64 -46.17
N GLY A 301 15.06 29.85 -46.55
CA GLY A 301 14.19 30.69 -45.73
C GLY A 301 12.83 30.10 -45.45
N GLU A 302 12.21 29.49 -46.49
CA GLU A 302 10.93 28.79 -46.34
C GLU A 302 11.06 27.58 -45.39
N ILE A 303 12.13 26.80 -45.49
CA ILE A 303 12.42 25.68 -44.59
C ILE A 303 12.57 26.20 -43.14
N LEU A 304 13.32 27.29 -42.94
CA LEU A 304 13.55 27.86 -41.61
C LEU A 304 12.21 28.34 -40.97
N LEU A 305 11.41 29.07 -41.75
CA LEU A 305 10.10 29.55 -41.30
C LEU A 305 9.19 28.39 -40.91
N LYS A 306 9.20 27.28 -41.70
CA LYS A 306 8.44 26.08 -41.39
C LYS A 306 8.87 25.48 -40.05
N ILE A 307 10.18 25.31 -39.83
CA ILE A 307 10.72 24.76 -38.56
C ILE A 307 10.26 25.62 -37.36
N ILE A 308 10.37 26.94 -37.49
CA ILE A 308 9.97 27.88 -36.42
C ILE A 308 8.48 27.73 -36.10
N ASN A 309 7.61 27.68 -37.13
CA ASN A 309 6.18 27.55 -36.96
C ASN A 309 5.81 26.18 -36.33
N ASP A 310 6.47 25.10 -36.75
CA ASP A 310 6.26 23.74 -36.20
C ASP A 310 6.61 23.70 -34.69
N VAL A 311 7.72 24.36 -34.29
CA VAL A 311 8.14 24.48 -32.86
C VAL A 311 7.14 25.31 -32.06
N LEU A 312 6.65 26.42 -32.60
CA LEU A 312 5.67 27.26 -31.94
C LEU A 312 4.33 26.54 -31.77
N ASP A 313 3.89 25.78 -32.79
CA ASP A 313 2.68 24.97 -32.72
C ASP A 313 2.80 23.86 -31.64
N LEU A 314 3.93 23.15 -31.63
CA LEU A 314 4.20 22.14 -30.60
C LEU A 314 4.17 22.76 -29.19
N SER A 315 4.84 23.91 -29.02
CA SER A 315 4.84 24.60 -27.72
C SER A 315 3.42 25.03 -27.25
N LYS A 316 2.56 25.46 -28.19
CA LYS A 316 1.16 25.78 -27.87
C LYS A 316 0.37 24.55 -27.48
N ILE A 317 0.59 23.41 -28.17
CA ILE A 317 -0.07 22.14 -27.87
C ILE A 317 0.36 21.61 -26.49
N GLU A 318 1.68 21.55 -26.20
CA GLU A 318 2.21 21.09 -24.91
C GLU A 318 1.74 21.95 -23.73
N SER A 319 1.65 23.28 -23.94
CA SER A 319 1.15 24.19 -22.89
C SER A 319 -0.37 24.21 -22.73
N GLY A 320 -1.12 23.44 -23.54
CA GLY A 320 -2.59 23.44 -23.55
C GLY A 320 -3.20 24.75 -24.06
N LYS A 321 -2.42 25.58 -24.77
CA LYS A 321 -2.86 26.87 -25.31
C LYS A 321 -3.26 26.81 -26.80
N ALA A 322 -3.32 25.61 -27.38
CA ALA A 322 -3.79 25.44 -28.74
C ALA A 322 -5.30 25.68 -28.77
N GLU A 323 -5.73 26.69 -29.49
CA GLU A 323 -7.13 27.02 -29.70
C GLU A 323 -7.63 26.35 -30.99
N ILE A 324 -8.81 25.76 -30.94
CA ILE A 324 -9.52 25.18 -32.08
C ILE A 324 -10.54 26.24 -32.52
N VAL A 325 -10.45 26.70 -33.77
CA VAL A 325 -11.37 27.66 -34.32
C VAL A 325 -12.33 26.96 -35.32
N GLU A 326 -13.49 26.58 -34.82
CA GLU A 326 -14.46 25.87 -35.63
C GLU A 326 -15.16 26.82 -36.61
N MET A 327 -15.28 26.43 -37.87
CA MET A 327 -16.00 27.14 -38.93
C MET A 327 -16.73 26.13 -39.85
N VAL A 328 -17.71 26.62 -40.58
CA VAL A 328 -18.38 25.82 -41.62
C VAL A 328 -17.38 25.55 -42.73
N THR A 329 -17.06 24.30 -42.96
CA THR A 329 -16.04 23.84 -43.89
C THR A 329 -16.63 22.85 -44.88
N ASP A 330 -16.38 23.04 -46.18
CA ASP A 330 -16.73 22.08 -47.22
C ASP A 330 -15.56 21.12 -47.43
N LEU A 331 -15.77 19.86 -47.05
CA LEU A 331 -14.75 18.83 -47.14
C LEU A 331 -14.39 18.46 -48.59
N LYS A 332 -15.35 18.54 -49.52
CA LYS A 332 -15.08 18.30 -50.96
C LYS A 332 -14.21 19.38 -51.55
N GLN A 333 -14.50 20.64 -51.23
CA GLN A 333 -13.65 21.74 -51.65
C GLN A 333 -12.26 21.65 -51.05
N MET A 334 -12.14 21.19 -49.81
CA MET A 334 -10.84 20.92 -49.17
C MET A 334 -10.06 19.85 -49.89
N GLU A 335 -10.70 18.73 -50.30
CA GLU A 335 -10.08 17.67 -51.09
C GLU A 335 -9.54 18.18 -52.42
N GLU A 336 -10.33 18.95 -53.15
CA GLU A 336 -9.90 19.55 -54.41
C GLU A 336 -8.68 20.49 -54.21
N ASN A 337 -8.68 21.30 -53.17
CA ASN A 337 -7.55 22.17 -52.81
C ASN A 337 -6.29 21.33 -52.49
N LEU A 338 -6.44 20.26 -51.70
CA LEU A 338 -5.33 19.36 -51.40
C LEU A 338 -4.75 18.72 -52.66
N LYS A 339 -5.59 18.28 -53.57
CA LYS A 339 -5.14 17.72 -54.87
C LYS A 339 -4.37 18.74 -55.66
N MET A 340 -4.89 19.96 -55.82
CA MET A 340 -4.19 21.06 -56.53
C MET A 340 -2.82 21.38 -55.91
N MET A 341 -2.74 21.44 -54.56
CA MET A 341 -1.47 21.71 -53.87
C MET A 341 -0.38 20.63 -54.14
N LEU A 342 -0.82 19.39 -54.32
CA LEU A 342 0.10 18.25 -54.49
C LEU A 342 0.35 17.93 -55.97
N GLU A 343 -0.40 18.50 -56.91
CA GLU A 343 -0.37 18.16 -58.32
C GLU A 343 1.03 18.18 -58.91
N TYR A 344 1.77 19.24 -58.68
CA TYR A 344 3.16 19.36 -59.16
C TYR A 344 4.06 18.27 -58.59
N SER A 345 3.96 17.97 -57.31
CA SER A 345 4.78 16.97 -56.63
C SER A 345 4.44 15.55 -57.09
N ILE A 346 3.15 15.28 -57.33
CA ILE A 346 2.64 14.00 -57.84
C ILE A 346 3.13 13.78 -59.28
N GLN A 347 2.99 14.80 -60.15
CA GLN A 347 3.44 14.71 -61.53
C GLN A 347 4.97 14.54 -61.62
N LYS A 348 5.72 15.31 -60.85
CA LYS A 348 7.17 15.22 -60.79
C LYS A 348 7.64 13.86 -60.26
N GLY A 349 6.92 13.28 -59.29
CA GLY A 349 7.19 11.98 -58.72
C GLY A 349 6.71 10.82 -59.56
N MET A 350 5.97 11.07 -60.68
CA MET A 350 5.30 10.02 -61.49
C MET A 350 4.43 9.07 -60.65
N ILE A 351 3.66 9.63 -59.72
CA ILE A 351 2.83 8.91 -58.73
C ILE A 351 1.39 8.87 -59.27
N ASP A 352 0.73 7.72 -59.18
CA ASP A 352 -0.70 7.60 -59.44
C ASP A 352 -1.50 7.99 -58.20
N PHE A 353 -2.25 9.11 -58.28
CA PHE A 353 -3.03 9.63 -57.14
C PHE A 353 -4.52 9.33 -57.36
N LYS A 354 -5.13 8.57 -56.44
CA LYS A 354 -6.53 8.15 -56.47
C LYS A 354 -7.29 8.82 -55.30
N VAL A 355 -8.50 9.28 -55.60
CA VAL A 355 -9.43 9.78 -54.58
C VAL A 355 -10.67 8.86 -54.58
N GLU A 356 -11.00 8.34 -53.41
CA GLU A 356 -12.12 7.45 -53.17
C GLU A 356 -12.94 7.99 -51.99
N ASP A 357 -13.90 8.85 -52.26
CA ASP A 357 -14.72 9.46 -51.18
C ASP A 357 -16.14 8.89 -51.12
N GLN A 358 -16.66 8.78 -49.89
CA GLN A 358 -18.05 8.41 -49.60
C GLN A 358 -18.65 9.43 -48.63
N ILE A 359 -18.81 10.67 -49.11
CA ILE A 359 -19.29 11.78 -48.31
C ILE A 359 -20.70 12.18 -48.83
N GLU A 360 -21.72 11.99 -47.98
CA GLU A 360 -23.07 12.43 -48.25
C GLU A 360 -23.29 13.91 -47.81
N ASN A 361 -22.72 14.30 -46.69
CA ASN A 361 -22.82 15.64 -46.10
C ASN A 361 -21.45 16.31 -46.03
N PRO A 362 -21.03 17.06 -47.04
CA PRO A 362 -19.69 17.64 -47.10
C PRO A 362 -19.49 18.85 -46.17
N LEU A 363 -20.55 19.51 -45.75
CA LEU A 363 -20.49 20.70 -44.89
C LEU A 363 -20.44 20.30 -43.42
N VAL A 364 -19.31 20.63 -42.78
CA VAL A 364 -19.04 20.26 -41.37
C VAL A 364 -18.56 21.47 -40.57
N TRP A 365 -18.77 21.42 -39.26
CA TRP A 365 -18.15 22.36 -38.32
C TRP A 365 -16.80 21.76 -37.89
N CYS A 366 -15.68 22.37 -38.30
CA CYS A 366 -14.34 21.95 -37.88
C CYS A 366 -13.38 23.13 -38.05
N ASP A 367 -12.18 22.98 -37.47
CA ASP A 367 -11.03 23.87 -37.76
C ASP A 367 -10.43 23.46 -39.12
N ALA A 368 -10.84 24.16 -40.17
CA ALA A 368 -10.42 23.89 -41.54
C ALA A 368 -8.90 23.99 -41.69
N THR A 369 -8.27 24.95 -41.02
CA THR A 369 -6.80 25.21 -41.11
C THR A 369 -6.03 24.06 -40.47
N LYS A 370 -6.41 23.64 -39.30
CA LYS A 370 -5.76 22.53 -38.60
C LYS A 370 -5.99 21.19 -39.28
N LEU A 371 -7.21 20.94 -39.74
CA LEU A 371 -7.50 19.72 -40.50
C LEU A 371 -6.69 19.65 -41.79
N GLN A 372 -6.65 20.76 -42.55
CA GLN A 372 -5.86 20.85 -43.79
C GLN A 372 -4.36 20.65 -43.49
N GLN A 373 -3.83 21.24 -42.42
CA GLN A 373 -2.44 21.07 -42.00
C GLN A 373 -2.09 19.61 -41.74
N VAL A 374 -2.97 18.88 -41.02
CA VAL A 374 -2.80 17.44 -40.74
C VAL A 374 -2.78 16.63 -42.04
N LEU A 375 -3.76 16.84 -42.91
CA LEU A 375 -3.88 16.10 -44.18
C LEU A 375 -2.70 16.40 -45.11
N VAL A 376 -2.26 17.66 -45.23
CA VAL A 376 -1.08 18.06 -46.03
C VAL A 376 0.18 17.40 -45.50
N ASN A 377 0.38 17.34 -44.18
CA ASN A 377 1.56 16.72 -43.59
C ASN A 377 1.62 15.21 -43.90
N VAL A 378 0.49 14.51 -43.77
CA VAL A 378 0.44 13.05 -44.06
C VAL A 378 0.60 12.80 -45.57
N LEU A 379 -0.06 13.59 -46.42
CA LEU A 379 0.04 13.46 -47.90
C LEU A 379 1.43 13.78 -48.41
N ASN A 380 2.09 14.82 -47.89
CA ASN A 380 3.49 15.12 -48.25
C ASN A 380 4.45 13.96 -47.88
N ASN A 381 4.24 13.33 -46.74
CA ASN A 381 4.99 12.13 -46.36
C ASN A 381 4.72 10.97 -47.35
N ALA A 382 3.47 10.73 -47.72
CA ALA A 382 3.11 9.73 -48.70
C ALA A 382 3.81 9.98 -50.07
N VAL A 383 3.74 11.24 -50.57
CA VAL A 383 4.44 11.61 -51.82
C VAL A 383 5.95 11.45 -51.72
N LYS A 384 6.53 11.82 -50.62
CA LYS A 384 7.98 11.75 -50.35
C LYS A 384 8.52 10.32 -50.34
N PHE A 385 7.78 9.39 -49.76
CA PHE A 385 8.22 8.02 -49.56
C PHE A 385 7.70 7.02 -50.58
N THR A 386 6.85 7.46 -51.53
CA THR A 386 6.38 6.62 -52.63
C THR A 386 7.33 6.74 -53.84
N PRO A 387 7.91 5.66 -54.33
CA PRO A 387 8.76 5.72 -55.52
C PRO A 387 7.95 5.99 -56.78
N ALA A 388 8.66 6.41 -57.87
CA ALA A 388 8.06 6.61 -59.18
C ALA A 388 7.31 5.35 -59.68
N GLY A 389 6.10 5.53 -60.21
CA GLY A 389 5.18 4.46 -60.59
C GLY A 389 4.36 3.89 -59.43
N GLY A 390 4.54 4.36 -58.19
CA GLY A 390 3.73 4.01 -57.05
C GLY A 390 2.36 4.68 -57.06
N THR A 391 1.50 4.27 -56.11
CA THR A 391 0.12 4.78 -55.98
C THR A 391 -0.12 5.33 -54.59
N ILE A 392 -0.80 6.47 -54.51
CA ILE A 392 -1.33 7.03 -53.28
C ILE A 392 -2.85 7.08 -53.40
N THR A 393 -3.56 6.48 -52.46
CA THR A 393 -5.02 6.52 -52.39
C THR A 393 -5.43 7.38 -51.17
N PHE A 394 -6.15 8.44 -51.43
CA PHE A 394 -6.82 9.26 -50.43
C PHE A 394 -8.28 8.89 -50.34
N SER A 395 -8.84 8.64 -49.20
CA SER A 395 -10.26 8.36 -49.05
C SER A 395 -10.84 9.04 -47.81
N CYS A 396 -12.07 9.51 -47.95
CA CYS A 396 -12.88 10.02 -46.86
C CYS A 396 -14.21 9.27 -46.78
N VAL A 397 -14.50 8.64 -45.65
CA VAL A 397 -15.75 7.88 -45.45
C VAL A 397 -16.54 8.53 -44.31
N GLN A 398 -17.79 8.89 -44.58
CA GLN A 398 -18.73 9.42 -43.60
C GLN A 398 -19.52 8.28 -42.97
N ARG A 399 -19.67 8.32 -41.65
CA ARG A 399 -20.55 7.45 -40.87
C ARG A 399 -21.41 8.27 -39.94
N MET A 400 -22.74 8.17 -40.06
CA MET A 400 -23.64 8.80 -39.09
C MET A 400 -23.55 8.12 -37.74
N ILE A 401 -23.34 8.90 -36.67
CA ILE A 401 -23.27 8.43 -35.29
C ILE A 401 -24.60 8.73 -34.56
N ALA A 402 -25.14 9.94 -34.76
CA ALA A 402 -26.39 10.39 -34.16
C ALA A 402 -27.03 11.49 -35.06
N PRO A 403 -28.31 11.84 -34.89
CA PRO A 403 -28.90 12.94 -35.60
C PRO A 403 -28.08 14.23 -35.47
N GLY A 404 -27.59 14.75 -36.59
CA GLY A 404 -26.75 15.95 -36.65
C GLY A 404 -25.26 15.75 -36.35
N PHE A 405 -24.82 14.50 -36.10
CA PHE A 405 -23.41 14.18 -35.85
C PHE A 405 -22.93 13.05 -36.74
N ALA A 406 -21.81 13.27 -37.41
CA ALA A 406 -21.16 12.26 -38.25
C ALA A 406 -19.68 12.14 -37.93
N GLU A 407 -19.16 10.96 -38.07
CA GLU A 407 -17.73 10.65 -38.06
C GLU A 407 -17.20 10.67 -39.48
N TYR A 408 -16.12 11.37 -39.73
CA TYR A 408 -15.42 11.39 -41.01
C TYR A 408 -14.05 10.73 -40.83
N LYS A 409 -13.85 9.60 -41.52
CA LYS A 409 -12.61 8.86 -41.47
C LYS A 409 -11.80 9.14 -42.74
N PHE A 410 -10.71 9.89 -42.58
CA PHE A 410 -9.73 10.10 -43.61
C PHE A 410 -8.72 8.95 -43.60
N THR A 411 -8.44 8.37 -44.78
CA THR A 411 -7.45 7.31 -44.95
C THR A 411 -6.52 7.69 -46.08
N ILE A 412 -5.23 7.69 -45.81
CA ILE A 412 -4.18 7.90 -46.82
C ILE A 412 -3.37 6.63 -46.87
N LYS A 413 -3.35 5.96 -48.02
CA LYS A 413 -2.62 4.72 -48.25
C LYS A 413 -1.63 4.94 -49.39
N ASP A 414 -0.37 4.64 -49.14
CA ASP A 414 0.70 4.68 -50.12
C ASP A 414 1.28 3.28 -50.37
N THR A 415 1.99 3.14 -51.52
CA THR A 415 2.76 1.94 -51.88
C THR A 415 4.25 2.20 -51.71
N GLY A 416 4.64 3.03 -50.77
CA GLY A 416 6.00 3.42 -50.48
C GLY A 416 6.84 2.37 -49.77
N ILE A 417 7.99 2.78 -49.26
CA ILE A 417 8.95 1.89 -48.58
C ILE A 417 8.41 1.29 -47.26
N GLY A 418 7.31 1.85 -46.73
CA GLY A 418 6.76 1.45 -45.43
C GLY A 418 7.61 1.88 -44.23
N MET A 419 7.27 1.36 -43.06
CA MET A 419 7.94 1.62 -41.78
C MET A 419 8.17 0.30 -41.05
N THR A 420 9.29 0.15 -40.34
CA THR A 420 9.57 -1.03 -39.51
C THR A 420 8.57 -1.09 -38.32
N GLU A 421 8.29 -2.30 -37.84
CA GLU A 421 7.39 -2.47 -36.68
C GLU A 421 7.89 -1.72 -35.41
N GLU A 422 9.20 -1.57 -35.30
CA GLU A 422 9.81 -0.84 -34.17
C GLU A 422 9.56 0.65 -34.31
N PHE A 423 9.77 1.24 -35.50
CA PHE A 423 9.52 2.64 -35.76
C PHE A 423 8.04 3.02 -35.67
N GLN A 424 7.13 2.14 -36.11
CA GLN A 424 5.68 2.38 -36.03
C GLN A 424 5.20 2.68 -34.59
N LYS A 425 5.86 2.11 -33.58
CA LYS A 425 5.51 2.35 -32.16
C LYS A 425 5.83 3.78 -31.71
N HIS A 426 6.79 4.41 -32.39
CA HIS A 426 7.33 5.73 -32.03
C HIS A 426 7.10 6.78 -33.13
N ALA A 427 6.43 6.42 -34.23
CA ALA A 427 6.26 7.27 -35.42
C ALA A 427 5.52 8.60 -35.14
N PHE A 428 4.77 8.69 -34.03
CA PHE A 428 4.10 9.93 -33.59
C PHE A 428 4.83 10.62 -32.43
N GLU A 429 5.97 10.09 -31.98
CA GLU A 429 6.79 10.79 -31.01
C GLU A 429 7.56 11.92 -31.72
N ALA A 430 7.61 13.09 -31.11
CA ALA A 430 8.26 14.25 -31.70
C ALA A 430 9.74 13.96 -31.94
N PHE A 431 10.24 14.27 -33.17
CA PHE A 431 11.66 14.14 -33.59
C PHE A 431 12.15 12.72 -33.86
N GLU A 432 11.29 11.72 -33.82
CA GLU A 432 11.66 10.38 -34.22
C GLU A 432 11.78 10.30 -35.75
N ARG A 433 12.88 9.69 -36.20
CA ARG A 433 13.15 9.40 -37.62
C ARG A 433 13.66 7.98 -37.73
N GLU A 434 13.12 7.24 -38.68
CA GLU A 434 13.68 5.95 -39.03
C GLU A 434 15.07 6.14 -39.66
N ARG A 435 16.13 5.66 -38.99
CA ARG A 435 17.50 5.66 -39.51
C ARG A 435 17.62 4.49 -40.47
N THR A 436 17.19 4.65 -41.68
CA THR A 436 17.58 3.71 -42.75
C THR A 436 19.05 3.99 -43.12
N SER A 437 19.90 3.04 -42.78
CA SER A 437 21.28 2.97 -43.19
C SER A 437 21.35 2.75 -44.70
N THR A 438 21.19 3.74 -45.51
CA THR A 438 21.69 3.83 -46.87
C THR A 438 20.95 4.95 -47.60
N GLU A 439 21.67 6.05 -47.86
CA GLU A 439 21.45 6.98 -48.99
C GLU A 439 20.02 7.50 -49.29
N SER A 440 19.16 7.76 -48.36
CA SER A 440 18.05 8.65 -48.71
C SER A 440 18.43 10.11 -48.35
N LYS A 441 18.79 10.89 -49.36
CA LYS A 441 18.87 12.37 -49.33
C LYS A 441 17.55 13.06 -49.04
N THR A 442 16.66 12.38 -48.32
CA THR A 442 15.30 12.84 -48.05
C THR A 442 15.28 13.62 -46.74
N GLU A 443 15.47 14.94 -46.82
CA GLU A 443 15.36 15.89 -45.73
C GLU A 443 13.93 15.92 -45.16
N GLY A 444 13.79 15.89 -43.82
CA GLY A 444 12.55 16.05 -43.11
C GLY A 444 12.85 16.42 -41.67
N THR A 445 12.02 17.25 -41.05
CA THR A 445 12.23 17.78 -39.68
C THR A 445 11.91 16.75 -38.60
N GLY A 446 11.14 15.70 -38.89
CA GLY A 446 10.63 14.77 -37.86
C GLY A 446 9.64 15.41 -36.87
N LEU A 447 9.11 16.57 -37.22
CA LEU A 447 8.10 17.30 -36.45
C LEU A 447 6.70 17.00 -36.94
#